data_10f939a6083b8e689c093042649d5f65
#
_entry.id   10f939a6083b8e689c093042649d5f65
#
_cell.length_a   1.000
_cell.length_b   1.000
_cell.length_c   1.000
_cell.angle_alpha   90.00
_cell.angle_beta   90.00
_cell.angle_gamma   90.00
#
_symmetry.space_group_name_H-M   'P 1'
#
loop_
_entity.id
_entity.type
_entity.pdbx_description
1 polymer ?
#
loop_
_entity_poly.entity_id
_entity_poly.type
_entity_poly.pdbx_seq_one_letter_code
_entity_poly.pdbx_strand_id
1 'polypeptide(L)'
;MRILSRKGGKEDYYYLQHSFRKGTKVITKEIYLGKKVPKNINKIREEFKRSLKKDLYERLEKIKKDFQSQWKRMPESARNRELEEISIAFTYNTNAIEGSTITLEEAREIIQNRISPNKPLRDVKETDRHSKVFLNMLKNKGDISNKLLLKWHGDIFNETKEDIAGEYRNYPVRVGYYIAPDWKDIKNLMKSLIDLSNKKNNGNPVELSAIIHYRFEKIHPFGDGNGRIGRLLMNYILWNAGYPMLIIEYKNRKSYYKALMGNEEDFLKYFLRRYLAVHGKKEKKTKN
;
A
#
# COMPACT_ATOMS: atom_id res chain seq x y z
N MET A 1 12.37 17.57 11.30
CA MET A 1 13.80 17.77 11.67
C MET A 1 14.08 19.26 11.75
N ARG A 2 14.75 19.70 12.81
CA ARG A 2 15.11 21.10 13.03
C ARG A 2 16.61 21.21 13.32
N ILE A 3 17.21 22.34 12.95
CA ILE A 3 18.57 22.70 13.35
C ILE A 3 18.46 23.50 14.64
N LEU A 4 19.23 23.11 15.63
CA LEU A 4 19.34 23.80 16.91
C LEU A 4 20.75 24.39 17.05
N SER A 5 20.84 25.58 17.60
CA SER A 5 22.12 26.18 18.07
C SER A 5 22.16 26.06 19.59
N ARG A 6 23.31 25.67 20.12
CA ARG A 6 23.64 25.67 21.55
C ARG A 6 24.92 26.46 21.76
N LYS A 7 24.90 27.40 22.68
CA LYS A 7 26.10 28.19 23.06
C LYS A 7 27.01 27.35 23.97
N GLY A 8 28.28 27.28 23.62
CA GLY A 8 29.35 26.69 24.42
C GLY A 8 30.47 27.71 24.58
N GLY A 9 30.41 28.49 25.67
CA GLY A 9 31.30 29.64 25.88
C GLY A 9 31.01 30.78 24.90
N LYS A 10 32.01 31.19 24.12
CA LYS A 10 31.88 32.26 23.09
C LYS A 10 31.46 31.70 21.70
N GLU A 11 31.24 30.41 21.55
CA GLU A 11 30.98 29.76 20.26
C GLU A 11 29.59 29.14 20.20
N ASP A 12 29.01 29.09 18.99
CA ASP A 12 27.76 28.38 18.70
C ASP A 12 28.06 27.00 18.13
N TYR A 13 27.29 26.00 18.59
CA TYR A 13 27.36 24.62 18.16
C TYR A 13 26.02 24.19 17.57
N TYR A 14 26.02 23.67 16.35
CA TYR A 14 24.81 23.33 15.62
C TYR A 14 24.53 21.83 15.68
N TYR A 15 23.24 21.49 15.84
CA TYR A 15 22.76 20.13 15.91
C TYR A 15 21.55 19.94 15.00
N LEU A 16 21.50 18.83 14.26
CA LEU A 16 20.29 18.40 13.55
C LEU A 16 19.51 17.48 14.47
N GLN A 17 18.33 17.90 14.91
CA GLN A 17 17.49 17.18 15.86
C GLN A 17 16.20 16.66 15.20
N HIS A 18 15.80 15.45 15.58
CA HIS A 18 14.50 14.89 15.27
C HIS A 18 13.90 14.19 16.48
N SER A 19 12.65 14.56 16.82
CA SER A 19 11.87 13.91 17.87
C SER A 19 10.73 13.12 17.25
N PHE A 20 10.53 11.90 17.72
CA PHE A 20 9.42 11.04 17.29
C PHE A 20 8.86 10.26 18.49
N ARG A 21 7.58 9.86 18.39
CA ARG A 21 6.92 9.10 19.45
C ARG A 21 7.08 7.60 19.21
N LYS A 22 7.53 6.87 20.24
CA LYS A 22 7.58 5.41 20.26
C LYS A 22 6.73 4.91 21.45
N GLY A 23 5.50 4.46 21.17
CA GLY A 23 4.50 4.20 22.20
C GLY A 23 4.10 5.48 22.93
N THR A 24 4.21 5.48 24.25
CA THR A 24 3.92 6.65 25.11
C THR A 24 5.10 7.61 25.24
N LYS A 25 6.32 7.20 24.85
CA LYS A 25 7.56 7.98 25.04
C LYS A 25 7.90 8.79 23.79
N VAL A 26 8.37 10.03 23.99
CA VAL A 26 8.99 10.85 22.95
C VAL A 26 10.49 10.55 22.98
N ILE A 27 11.02 10.08 21.85
CA ILE A 27 12.46 9.83 21.66
C ILE A 27 13.00 10.95 20.79
N THR A 28 14.07 11.58 21.25
CA THR A 28 14.80 12.60 20.50
C THR A 28 16.17 12.05 20.12
N LYS A 29 16.47 12.09 18.83
CA LYS A 29 17.82 11.81 18.30
C LYS A 29 18.37 13.07 17.69
N GLU A 30 19.70 13.26 17.82
CA GLU A 30 20.38 14.41 17.25
C GLU A 30 21.76 14.04 16.72
N ILE A 31 22.23 14.81 15.75
CA ILE A 31 23.59 14.73 15.18
C ILE A 31 24.23 16.10 15.34
N TYR A 32 25.47 16.10 15.78
CA TYR A 32 26.30 17.30 15.82
C TYR A 32 26.72 17.68 14.40
N LEU A 33 26.55 18.96 14.04
CA LEU A 33 26.86 19.52 12.72
C LEU A 33 28.15 20.31 12.68
N GLY A 34 28.73 20.65 13.85
CA GLY A 34 29.91 21.51 13.96
C GLY A 34 29.58 22.94 14.43
N LYS A 35 30.58 23.81 14.36
CA LYS A 35 30.48 25.25 14.70
C LYS A 35 29.79 26.09 13.61
N LYS A 36 29.53 25.49 12.44
CA LYS A 36 28.78 26.11 11.33
C LYS A 36 27.91 25.04 10.69
N VAL A 37 26.76 25.43 10.17
CA VAL A 37 25.90 24.50 9.41
C VAL A 37 26.62 24.12 8.11
N PRO A 38 26.86 22.81 7.85
CA PRO A 38 27.56 22.36 6.64
C PRO A 38 26.81 22.71 5.35
N LYS A 39 27.52 23.06 4.29
CA LYS A 39 26.92 23.32 2.96
C LYS A 39 26.13 22.12 2.42
N ASN A 40 26.54 20.89 2.76
CA ASN A 40 25.90 19.64 2.37
C ASN A 40 24.80 19.18 3.35
N ILE A 41 24.19 20.10 4.10
CA ILE A 41 23.18 19.80 5.14
C ILE A 41 22.03 18.91 4.61
N ASN A 42 21.64 19.04 3.35
CA ASN A 42 20.59 18.21 2.77
C ASN A 42 21.00 16.74 2.68
N LYS A 43 22.26 16.44 2.33
CA LYS A 43 22.80 15.07 2.34
C LYS A 43 22.81 14.50 3.76
N ILE A 44 23.27 15.28 4.74
CA ILE A 44 23.27 14.90 6.16
C ILE A 44 21.84 14.65 6.67
N ARG A 45 20.86 15.44 6.27
CA ARG A 45 19.44 15.21 6.60
C ARG A 45 18.94 13.87 6.06
N GLU A 46 19.26 13.53 4.81
CA GLU A 46 18.85 12.26 4.22
C GLU A 46 19.54 11.06 4.88
N GLU A 47 20.82 11.16 5.18
CA GLU A 47 21.55 10.13 5.92
C GLU A 47 20.97 9.94 7.33
N PHE A 48 20.63 11.03 8.00
CA PHE A 48 19.99 10.98 9.32
C PHE A 48 18.58 10.36 9.25
N LYS A 49 17.77 10.72 8.25
CA LYS A 49 16.49 10.05 8.02
C LYS A 49 16.65 8.53 7.83
N ARG A 50 17.65 8.11 7.05
CA ARG A 50 17.96 6.68 6.85
C ARG A 50 18.34 6.01 8.16
N SER A 51 19.19 6.65 8.97
CA SER A 51 19.59 6.10 10.29
C SER A 51 18.38 5.95 11.24
N LEU A 52 17.45 6.92 11.21
CA LEU A 52 16.22 6.86 12.01
C LEU A 52 15.29 5.71 11.60
N LYS A 53 15.33 5.32 10.33
CA LYS A 53 14.53 4.22 9.78
C LYS A 53 15.21 2.85 9.88
N LYS A 54 16.45 2.78 10.34
CA LYS A 54 17.22 1.52 10.41
C LYS A 54 16.44 0.43 11.15
N ASP A 55 16.00 0.71 12.38
CA ASP A 55 15.21 -0.24 13.19
C ASP A 55 13.92 -0.69 12.49
N LEU A 56 13.26 0.22 11.75
CA LEU A 56 12.06 -0.09 10.97
C LEU A 56 12.40 -1.05 9.83
N TYR A 57 13.43 -0.73 9.06
CA TYR A 57 13.82 -1.54 7.91
C TYR A 57 14.32 -2.93 8.31
N GLU A 58 15.06 -3.04 9.40
CA GLU A 58 15.47 -4.35 9.97
C GLU A 58 14.25 -5.21 10.33
N ARG A 59 13.21 -4.61 10.94
CA ARG A 59 11.97 -5.31 11.24
C ARG A 59 11.20 -5.72 9.97
N LEU A 60 11.14 -4.87 8.96
CA LEU A 60 10.49 -5.17 7.69
C LEU A 60 11.24 -6.31 6.96
N GLU A 61 12.57 -6.27 6.93
CA GLU A 61 13.39 -7.34 6.36
C GLU A 61 13.23 -8.67 7.12
N LYS A 62 13.09 -8.63 8.44
CA LYS A 62 12.77 -9.82 9.23
C LYS A 62 11.43 -10.42 8.82
N ILE A 63 10.37 -9.57 8.71
CA ILE A 63 9.05 -10.01 8.23
C ILE A 63 9.16 -10.69 6.86
N LYS A 64 9.89 -10.09 5.93
CA LYS A 64 10.13 -10.66 4.60
C LYS A 64 10.81 -12.04 4.67
N LYS A 65 11.91 -12.15 5.41
CA LYS A 65 12.66 -13.40 5.55
C LYS A 65 11.82 -14.50 6.18
N ASP A 66 11.08 -14.19 7.24
CA ASP A 66 10.19 -15.13 7.93
C ASP A 66 9.07 -15.62 7.00
N PHE A 67 8.43 -14.70 6.27
CA PHE A 67 7.43 -15.04 5.28
C PHE A 67 7.98 -15.94 4.18
N GLN A 68 9.10 -15.57 3.55
CA GLN A 68 9.71 -16.35 2.48
C GLN A 68 10.16 -17.75 2.96
N SER A 69 10.71 -17.85 4.18
CA SER A 69 11.12 -19.11 4.76
C SER A 69 9.91 -20.04 4.97
N GLN A 70 8.81 -19.53 5.51
CA GLN A 70 7.57 -20.30 5.68
C GLN A 70 6.98 -20.71 4.34
N TRP A 71 6.91 -19.76 3.39
CA TRP A 71 6.37 -19.99 2.05
C TRP A 71 7.13 -21.08 1.28
N LYS A 72 8.45 -21.09 1.37
CA LYS A 72 9.29 -22.13 0.73
C LYS A 72 9.11 -23.51 1.33
N ARG A 73 8.81 -23.62 2.64
CA ARG A 73 8.58 -24.91 3.33
C ARG A 73 7.21 -25.52 3.02
N MET A 74 6.25 -24.72 2.61
CA MET A 74 4.91 -25.21 2.29
C MET A 74 4.92 -26.01 1.00
N PRO A 75 4.31 -27.20 0.95
CA PRO A 75 4.08 -27.93 -0.30
C PRO A 75 3.14 -27.11 -1.23
N GLU A 76 3.21 -27.39 -2.51
CA GLU A 76 2.45 -26.62 -3.52
C GLU A 76 0.95 -26.59 -3.24
N SER A 77 0.37 -27.71 -2.87
CA SER A 77 -1.06 -27.82 -2.52
C SER A 77 -1.45 -26.90 -1.36
N ALA A 78 -0.59 -26.80 -0.32
CA ALA A 78 -0.84 -25.92 0.81
C ALA A 78 -0.68 -24.44 0.40
N ARG A 79 0.29 -24.11 -0.46
CA ARG A 79 0.44 -22.74 -1.01
C ARG A 79 -0.77 -22.34 -1.84
N ASN A 80 -1.28 -23.23 -2.69
CA ASN A 80 -2.45 -22.95 -3.52
C ASN A 80 -3.70 -22.70 -2.65
N ARG A 81 -3.90 -23.50 -1.60
CA ARG A 81 -4.98 -23.27 -0.63
C ARG A 81 -4.84 -21.93 0.09
N GLU A 82 -3.64 -21.59 0.54
CA GLU A 82 -3.37 -20.30 1.21
C GLU A 82 -3.63 -19.12 0.27
N LEU A 83 -3.23 -19.22 -1.01
CA LEU A 83 -3.51 -18.16 -2.01
C LEU A 83 -5.02 -18.03 -2.27
N GLU A 84 -5.75 -19.11 -2.27
CA GLU A 84 -7.21 -19.08 -2.41
C GLU A 84 -7.87 -18.39 -1.21
N GLU A 85 -7.50 -18.73 0.02
CA GLU A 85 -7.98 -18.08 1.24
C GLU A 85 -7.64 -16.57 1.26
N ILE A 86 -6.43 -16.21 0.86
CA ILE A 86 -6.03 -14.80 0.73
C ILE A 86 -6.87 -14.10 -0.33
N SER A 87 -7.14 -14.76 -1.46
CA SER A 87 -7.98 -14.22 -2.54
C SER A 87 -9.41 -13.94 -2.06
N ILE A 88 -10.00 -14.86 -1.31
CA ILE A 88 -11.34 -14.70 -0.73
C ILE A 88 -11.36 -13.51 0.23
N ALA A 89 -10.43 -13.51 1.20
CA ALA A 89 -10.35 -12.45 2.20
C ALA A 89 -10.08 -11.08 1.56
N PHE A 90 -9.17 -11.00 0.58
CA PHE A 90 -8.84 -9.76 -0.11
C PHE A 90 -10.02 -9.25 -0.94
N THR A 91 -10.63 -10.13 -1.74
CA THR A 91 -11.76 -9.78 -2.61
C THR A 91 -12.98 -9.33 -1.82
N TYR A 92 -13.32 -10.07 -0.76
CA TYR A 92 -14.39 -9.65 0.15
C TYR A 92 -14.13 -8.25 0.73
N ASN A 93 -12.99 -8.06 1.38
CA ASN A 93 -12.71 -6.80 2.06
C ASN A 93 -12.65 -5.62 1.10
N THR A 94 -12.01 -5.79 -0.07
CA THR A 94 -11.87 -4.71 -1.03
C THR A 94 -13.21 -4.31 -1.65
N ASN A 95 -14.10 -5.27 -1.96
CA ASN A 95 -15.43 -5.00 -2.49
C ASN A 95 -16.37 -4.43 -1.41
N ALA A 96 -16.32 -4.93 -0.18
CA ALA A 96 -17.12 -4.40 0.94
C ALA A 96 -16.75 -2.94 1.26
N ILE A 97 -15.47 -2.55 1.14
CA ILE A 97 -15.03 -1.15 1.27
C ILE A 97 -15.73 -0.26 0.23
N GLU A 98 -15.95 -0.77 -0.98
CA GLU A 98 -16.63 -0.06 -2.07
C GLU A 98 -18.17 -0.24 -2.08
N GLY A 99 -18.72 -0.85 -1.02
CA GLY A 99 -20.17 -0.94 -0.83
C GLY A 99 -20.83 -2.19 -1.41
N SER A 100 -20.08 -3.21 -1.80
CA SER A 100 -20.64 -4.52 -2.19
C SER A 100 -21.43 -5.13 -1.03
N THR A 101 -22.53 -5.80 -1.37
CA THR A 101 -23.41 -6.47 -0.40
C THR A 101 -23.03 -7.92 -0.12
N ILE A 102 -22.00 -8.45 -0.79
CA ILE A 102 -21.51 -9.82 -0.63
C ILE A 102 -20.84 -9.97 0.75
N THR A 103 -21.23 -10.99 1.50
CA THR A 103 -20.58 -11.38 2.77
C THR A 103 -19.30 -12.18 2.51
N LEU A 104 -18.52 -12.44 3.57
CA LEU A 104 -17.31 -13.26 3.44
C LEU A 104 -17.64 -14.71 3.03
N GLU A 105 -18.70 -15.27 3.60
CA GLU A 105 -19.19 -16.62 3.29
C GLU A 105 -19.66 -16.69 1.85
N GLU A 106 -20.44 -15.71 1.40
CA GLU A 106 -20.90 -15.64 0.00
C GLU A 106 -19.74 -15.42 -0.99
N ALA A 107 -18.72 -14.64 -0.62
CA ALA A 107 -17.51 -14.51 -1.42
C ALA A 107 -16.78 -15.86 -1.55
N ARG A 108 -16.75 -16.66 -0.48
CA ARG A 108 -16.23 -18.04 -0.51
C ARG A 108 -17.04 -18.91 -1.46
N GLU A 109 -18.37 -18.90 -1.37
CA GLU A 109 -19.26 -19.67 -2.25
C GLU A 109 -19.03 -19.31 -3.73
N ILE A 110 -18.93 -18.03 -4.05
CA ILE A 110 -18.67 -17.56 -5.41
C ILE A 110 -17.30 -18.05 -5.92
N ILE A 111 -16.26 -17.90 -5.10
CA ILE A 111 -14.86 -18.11 -5.53
C ILE A 111 -14.51 -19.60 -5.57
N GLN A 112 -14.82 -20.37 -4.52
CA GLN A 112 -14.49 -21.77 -4.40
C GLN A 112 -15.53 -22.69 -5.06
N ASN A 113 -16.79 -22.50 -4.74
CA ASN A 113 -17.86 -23.44 -5.11
C ASN A 113 -18.58 -23.06 -6.40
N ARG A 114 -18.32 -21.85 -6.96
CA ARG A 114 -19.00 -21.31 -8.14
C ARG A 114 -20.52 -21.19 -7.96
N ILE A 115 -20.95 -20.97 -6.72
CA ILE A 115 -22.36 -20.79 -6.36
C ILE A 115 -22.66 -19.30 -6.32
N SER A 116 -23.72 -18.88 -7.01
CA SER A 116 -24.21 -17.50 -7.00
C SER A 116 -25.22 -17.33 -5.86
N PRO A 117 -24.93 -16.47 -4.86
CA PRO A 117 -25.90 -16.13 -3.82
C PRO A 117 -27.03 -15.25 -4.38
N ASN A 118 -28.14 -15.15 -3.63
CA ASN A 118 -29.23 -14.23 -3.96
C ASN A 118 -28.83 -12.77 -3.63
N LYS A 119 -28.01 -12.21 -4.49
CA LYS A 119 -27.43 -10.85 -4.39
C LYS A 119 -27.48 -10.16 -5.75
N PRO A 120 -27.32 -8.82 -5.81
CA PRO A 120 -27.22 -8.11 -7.08
C PRO A 120 -26.17 -8.74 -8.00
N LEU A 121 -26.59 -9.06 -9.24
CA LEU A 121 -25.72 -9.74 -10.21
C LEU A 121 -24.38 -9.00 -10.44
N ARG A 122 -24.41 -7.67 -10.36
CA ARG A 122 -23.20 -6.84 -10.42
C ARG A 122 -22.21 -7.23 -9.33
N ASP A 123 -22.66 -7.34 -8.08
CA ASP A 123 -21.78 -7.63 -6.94
C ASP A 123 -21.19 -9.04 -7.05
N VAL A 124 -21.98 -10.01 -7.54
CA VAL A 124 -21.53 -11.39 -7.79
C VAL A 124 -20.45 -11.41 -8.88
N LYS A 125 -20.73 -10.78 -10.03
CA LYS A 125 -19.78 -10.72 -11.15
C LYS A 125 -18.48 -10.01 -10.77
N GLU A 126 -18.57 -8.83 -10.15
CA GLU A 126 -17.37 -8.09 -9.73
C GLU A 126 -16.55 -8.87 -8.68
N THR A 127 -17.19 -9.67 -7.82
CA THR A 127 -16.50 -10.53 -6.84
C THR A 127 -15.75 -11.67 -7.55
N ASP A 128 -16.40 -12.41 -8.45
CA ASP A 128 -15.75 -13.48 -9.21
C ASP A 128 -14.58 -12.93 -10.07
N ARG A 129 -14.83 -11.86 -10.82
CA ARG A 129 -13.82 -11.24 -11.68
C ARG A 129 -12.63 -10.70 -10.90
N HIS A 130 -12.89 -10.01 -9.78
CA HIS A 130 -11.83 -9.49 -8.94
C HIS A 130 -10.92 -10.59 -8.38
N SER A 131 -11.50 -11.72 -7.93
CA SER A 131 -10.70 -12.86 -7.43
C SER A 131 -9.82 -13.48 -8.51
N LYS A 132 -10.33 -13.60 -9.75
CA LYS A 132 -9.55 -14.07 -10.90
C LYS A 132 -8.39 -13.15 -11.24
N VAL A 133 -8.64 -11.83 -11.26
CA VAL A 133 -7.59 -10.83 -11.49
C VAL A 133 -6.53 -10.88 -10.40
N PHE A 134 -6.95 -11.00 -9.13
CA PHE A 134 -6.04 -11.13 -8.01
C PHE A 134 -5.14 -12.38 -8.12
N LEU A 135 -5.71 -13.54 -8.38
CA LEU A 135 -4.93 -14.79 -8.55
C LEU A 135 -3.98 -14.73 -9.76
N ASN A 136 -4.41 -14.11 -10.86
CA ASN A 136 -3.56 -13.89 -12.03
C ASN A 136 -2.43 -12.91 -11.73
N MET A 137 -2.70 -11.87 -10.96
CA MET A 137 -1.69 -10.90 -10.49
C MET A 137 -0.53 -11.60 -9.76
N LEU A 138 -0.83 -12.59 -8.93
CA LEU A 138 0.19 -13.32 -8.15
C LEU A 138 1.13 -14.18 -9.00
N LYS A 139 0.65 -14.63 -10.18
CA LYS A 139 1.44 -15.43 -11.13
C LYS A 139 2.34 -14.57 -12.01
N ASN A 140 1.96 -13.32 -12.23
CA ASN A 140 2.68 -12.39 -13.08
C ASN A 140 3.78 -11.68 -12.29
N LYS A 141 4.98 -11.64 -12.86
CA LYS A 141 6.10 -10.85 -12.36
C LYS A 141 6.53 -9.91 -13.46
N GLY A 142 6.74 -8.67 -13.14
CA GLY A 142 7.21 -7.70 -14.11
C GLY A 142 6.96 -6.27 -13.67
N ASP A 143 7.35 -5.36 -14.55
CA ASP A 143 7.17 -3.94 -14.33
C ASP A 143 5.69 -3.54 -14.41
N ILE A 144 5.33 -2.56 -13.62
CA ILE A 144 4.00 -1.95 -13.66
C ILE A 144 3.91 -1.12 -14.94
N SER A 145 2.76 -1.22 -15.63
CA SER A 145 2.51 -0.47 -16.86
C SER A 145 1.07 0.01 -16.95
N ASN A 146 0.82 1.03 -17.76
CA ASN A 146 -0.55 1.45 -18.07
C ASN A 146 -1.39 0.28 -18.60
N LYS A 147 -0.83 -0.51 -19.52
CA LYS A 147 -1.50 -1.69 -20.10
C LYS A 147 -1.95 -2.67 -19.00
N LEU A 148 -1.09 -2.91 -18.00
CA LEU A 148 -1.42 -3.81 -16.89
C LEU A 148 -2.60 -3.27 -16.06
N LEU A 149 -2.57 -1.99 -15.69
CA LEU A 149 -3.61 -1.38 -14.87
C LEU A 149 -4.94 -1.28 -15.60
N LEU A 150 -4.93 -0.88 -16.88
CA LEU A 150 -6.11 -0.85 -17.75
C LEU A 150 -6.69 -2.26 -17.94
N LYS A 151 -5.82 -3.27 -18.13
CA LYS A 151 -6.25 -4.66 -18.23
C LYS A 151 -6.94 -5.13 -16.95
N TRP A 152 -6.36 -4.90 -15.77
CA TRP A 152 -7.02 -5.28 -14.50
C TRP A 152 -8.38 -4.62 -14.35
N HIS A 153 -8.47 -3.32 -14.68
CA HIS A 153 -9.74 -2.60 -14.62
C HIS A 153 -10.77 -3.20 -15.60
N GLY A 154 -10.38 -3.42 -16.85
CA GLY A 154 -11.24 -4.07 -17.84
C GLY A 154 -11.68 -5.46 -17.39
N ASP A 155 -10.75 -6.31 -16.96
CA ASP A 155 -11.05 -7.68 -16.54
C ASP A 155 -12.05 -7.75 -15.36
N ILE A 156 -12.08 -6.73 -14.48
CA ILE A 156 -13.03 -6.68 -13.36
C ILE A 156 -14.39 -6.14 -13.80
N PHE A 157 -14.43 -5.11 -14.64
CA PHE A 157 -15.62 -4.28 -14.85
C PHE A 157 -16.31 -4.42 -16.20
N ASN A 158 -15.72 -5.12 -17.17
CA ASN A 158 -16.27 -5.24 -18.53
C ASN A 158 -17.70 -5.79 -18.63
N GLU A 159 -18.16 -6.56 -17.64
CA GLU A 159 -19.52 -7.10 -17.62
C GLU A 159 -20.52 -6.27 -16.81
N THR A 160 -20.05 -5.25 -16.09
CA THR A 160 -20.88 -4.50 -15.14
C THR A 160 -20.84 -2.99 -15.34
N LYS A 161 -19.81 -2.50 -16.04
CA LYS A 161 -19.54 -1.06 -16.31
C LYS A 161 -18.78 -0.93 -17.63
N GLU A 162 -19.38 -1.46 -18.70
CA GLU A 162 -18.77 -1.56 -20.02
C GLU A 162 -18.27 -0.21 -20.56
N ASP A 163 -19.01 0.86 -20.27
CA ASP A 163 -18.75 2.23 -20.71
C ASP A 163 -17.46 2.87 -20.14
N ILE A 164 -16.92 2.32 -19.04
CA ILE A 164 -15.70 2.83 -18.40
C ILE A 164 -14.63 1.75 -18.21
N ALA A 165 -14.93 0.50 -18.56
CA ALA A 165 -14.05 -0.64 -18.31
C ALA A 165 -12.76 -0.56 -19.13
N GLY A 166 -11.62 -0.62 -18.45
CA GLY A 166 -10.30 -0.64 -19.12
C GLY A 166 -9.82 0.69 -19.66
N GLU A 167 -10.47 1.79 -19.31
CA GLU A 167 -10.13 3.13 -19.79
C GLU A 167 -9.98 4.13 -18.65
N TYR A 168 -9.08 5.09 -18.82
CA TYR A 168 -9.01 6.25 -17.93
C TYR A 168 -10.19 7.19 -18.20
N ARG A 169 -10.71 7.78 -17.13
CA ARG A 169 -11.79 8.77 -17.24
C ARG A 169 -11.38 9.94 -18.13
N ASN A 170 -12.35 10.47 -18.84
CA ASN A 170 -12.24 11.67 -19.69
C ASN A 170 -13.16 12.81 -19.23
N TYR A 171 -13.54 12.79 -17.95
CA TYR A 171 -14.43 13.76 -17.30
C TYR A 171 -13.98 14.03 -15.85
N PRO A 172 -14.41 15.17 -15.25
CA PRO A 172 -14.12 15.51 -13.86
C PRO A 172 -14.74 14.53 -12.88
N VAL A 173 -14.02 14.15 -11.80
CA VAL A 173 -14.54 13.31 -10.70
C VAL A 173 -14.28 13.97 -9.35
N ARG A 174 -15.19 13.72 -8.43
CA ARG A 174 -15.08 14.14 -7.03
C ARG A 174 -15.20 12.93 -6.11
N VAL A 175 -14.34 12.86 -5.10
CA VAL A 175 -14.36 11.83 -4.06
C VAL A 175 -14.67 12.50 -2.72
N GLY A 176 -15.94 12.52 -2.33
CA GLY A 176 -16.41 13.33 -1.22
C GLY A 176 -16.12 14.82 -1.47
N TYR A 177 -15.33 15.45 -0.61
CA TYR A 177 -14.91 16.86 -0.77
C TYR A 177 -13.64 17.03 -1.62
N TYR A 178 -12.95 15.93 -1.97
CA TYR A 178 -11.74 15.99 -2.77
C TYR A 178 -12.07 16.05 -4.26
N ILE A 179 -11.54 17.05 -4.96
CA ILE A 179 -11.62 17.17 -6.42
C ILE A 179 -10.36 16.51 -6.98
N ALA A 180 -10.53 15.45 -7.76
CA ALA A 180 -9.44 14.78 -8.43
C ALA A 180 -8.80 15.71 -9.50
N PRO A 181 -7.54 15.48 -9.89
CA PRO A 181 -6.88 16.26 -10.95
C PRO A 181 -7.70 16.30 -12.25
N ASP A 182 -7.44 17.30 -13.10
CA ASP A 182 -8.05 17.36 -14.42
C ASP A 182 -7.80 16.06 -15.18
N TRP A 183 -8.81 15.53 -15.84
CA TRP A 183 -8.72 14.29 -16.61
C TRP A 183 -7.68 14.38 -17.74
N LYS A 184 -7.40 15.56 -18.26
CA LYS A 184 -6.37 15.82 -19.27
C LYS A 184 -4.95 15.48 -18.75
N ASP A 185 -4.72 15.60 -17.46
CA ASP A 185 -3.43 15.37 -16.82
C ASP A 185 -3.21 13.90 -16.44
N ILE A 186 -4.24 13.05 -16.46
CA ILE A 186 -4.18 11.67 -15.97
C ILE A 186 -3.06 10.88 -16.62
N LYS A 187 -2.89 10.96 -17.94
CA LYS A 187 -1.85 10.20 -18.66
C LYS A 187 -0.45 10.55 -18.15
N ASN A 188 -0.17 11.83 -17.92
CA ASN A 188 1.13 12.29 -17.42
C ASN A 188 1.34 11.93 -15.94
N LEU A 189 0.30 12.07 -15.12
CA LEU A 189 0.34 11.69 -13.71
C LEU A 189 0.54 10.19 -13.52
N MET A 190 -0.16 9.36 -14.31
CA MET A 190 0.00 7.91 -14.30
C MET A 190 1.37 7.47 -14.83
N LYS A 191 1.89 8.11 -15.86
CA LYS A 191 3.27 7.88 -16.32
C LYS A 191 4.27 8.13 -15.18
N SER A 192 4.17 9.28 -14.53
CA SER A 192 5.05 9.63 -13.41
C SER A 192 4.93 8.65 -12.23
N LEU A 193 3.72 8.17 -11.94
CA LEU A 193 3.45 7.16 -10.90
C LEU A 193 4.12 5.81 -11.25
N ILE A 194 3.99 5.37 -12.49
CA ILE A 194 4.54 4.13 -13.01
C ILE A 194 6.07 4.19 -13.04
N ASP A 195 6.64 5.28 -13.52
CA ASP A 195 8.09 5.50 -13.51
C ASP A 195 8.65 5.47 -12.08
N LEU A 196 7.93 6.05 -11.12
CA LEU A 196 8.28 5.98 -9.71
C LEU A 196 8.22 4.54 -9.19
N SER A 197 7.18 3.78 -9.54
CA SER A 197 7.00 2.41 -9.05
C SER A 197 8.05 1.42 -9.55
N ASN A 198 8.56 1.64 -10.78
CA ASN A 198 9.54 0.77 -11.44
C ASN A 198 10.99 1.20 -11.21
N LYS A 199 11.21 2.36 -10.58
CA LYS A 199 12.56 2.88 -10.36
C LYS A 199 13.35 1.95 -9.42
N LYS A 200 14.45 1.41 -9.90
CA LYS A 200 15.39 0.61 -9.09
C LYS A 200 15.92 1.44 -7.91
N ASN A 201 16.07 0.81 -6.75
CA ASN A 201 16.59 1.43 -5.52
C ASN A 201 15.70 2.56 -4.93
N ASN A 202 14.41 2.50 -5.14
CA ASN A 202 13.44 3.51 -4.66
C ASN A 202 13.03 3.33 -3.18
N GLY A 203 13.95 2.88 -2.33
CA GLY A 203 13.70 2.70 -0.90
C GLY A 203 13.11 1.33 -0.54
N ASN A 204 12.45 1.25 0.62
CA ASN A 204 11.84 -0.01 1.07
C ASN A 204 10.52 -0.28 0.33
N PRO A 205 10.30 -1.50 -0.22
CA PRO A 205 9.09 -1.84 -0.98
C PRO A 205 7.77 -1.65 -0.20
N VAL A 206 7.79 -1.79 1.13
CA VAL A 206 6.61 -1.56 1.96
C VAL A 206 6.24 -0.07 1.99
N GLU A 207 7.23 0.82 2.07
CA GLU A 207 6.99 2.27 1.96
C GLU A 207 6.57 2.65 0.54
N LEU A 208 7.24 2.09 -0.47
CA LEU A 208 6.90 2.33 -1.87
C LEU A 208 5.45 1.94 -2.18
N SER A 209 5.01 0.76 -1.73
CA SER A 209 3.63 0.30 -1.95
C SER A 209 2.60 1.26 -1.34
N ALA A 210 2.89 1.81 -0.15
CA ALA A 210 2.04 2.80 0.50
C ALA A 210 1.98 4.13 -0.28
N ILE A 211 3.13 4.63 -0.72
CA ILE A 211 3.25 5.89 -1.48
C ILE A 211 2.53 5.76 -2.83
N ILE A 212 2.76 4.67 -3.55
CA ILE A 212 2.12 4.42 -4.85
C ILE A 212 0.61 4.30 -4.68
N HIS A 213 0.13 3.58 -3.67
CA HIS A 213 -1.29 3.48 -3.39
C HIS A 213 -1.92 4.85 -3.07
N TYR A 214 -1.31 5.62 -2.18
CA TYR A 214 -1.80 6.96 -1.85
C TYR A 214 -1.89 7.87 -3.07
N ARG A 215 -0.83 7.93 -3.87
CA ARG A 215 -0.79 8.76 -5.08
C ARG A 215 -1.79 8.30 -6.13
N PHE A 216 -1.96 6.98 -6.31
CA PHE A 216 -2.97 6.42 -7.19
C PHE A 216 -4.38 6.85 -6.79
N GLU A 217 -4.71 6.76 -5.48
CA GLU A 217 -5.99 7.23 -4.95
C GLU A 217 -6.20 8.74 -5.14
N LYS A 218 -5.11 9.54 -5.08
CA LYS A 218 -5.18 10.99 -5.34
C LYS A 218 -5.30 11.33 -6.83
N ILE A 219 -4.69 10.58 -7.72
CA ILE A 219 -4.88 10.74 -9.17
C ILE A 219 -6.31 10.36 -9.57
N HIS A 220 -6.83 9.30 -8.98
CA HIS A 220 -8.17 8.78 -9.24
C HIS A 220 -8.45 8.60 -10.73
N PRO A 221 -7.66 7.74 -11.42
CA PRO A 221 -7.60 7.75 -12.89
C PRO A 221 -8.82 7.16 -13.59
N PHE A 222 -9.64 6.36 -12.91
CA PHE A 222 -10.83 5.70 -13.46
C PHE A 222 -12.13 6.41 -13.08
N GLY A 223 -13.19 6.15 -13.83
CA GLY A 223 -14.54 6.62 -13.50
C GLY A 223 -15.10 5.97 -12.24
N ASP A 224 -14.75 4.71 -12.00
CA ASP A 224 -15.05 3.94 -10.78
C ASP A 224 -13.94 2.88 -10.57
N GLY A 225 -13.95 2.16 -9.45
CA GLY A 225 -13.02 1.05 -9.18
C GLY A 225 -11.61 1.44 -8.77
N ASN A 226 -11.33 2.73 -8.58
CA ASN A 226 -9.99 3.21 -8.21
C ASN A 226 -9.47 2.53 -6.94
N GLY A 227 -10.28 2.46 -5.88
CA GLY A 227 -9.88 1.80 -4.63
C GLY A 227 -9.50 0.34 -4.82
N ARG A 228 -10.24 -0.41 -5.64
CA ARG A 228 -9.95 -1.83 -5.93
C ARG A 228 -8.64 -1.99 -6.68
N ILE A 229 -8.43 -1.23 -7.76
CA ILE A 229 -7.18 -1.25 -8.53
C ILE A 229 -6.00 -0.74 -7.70
N GLY A 230 -6.18 0.32 -6.92
CA GLY A 230 -5.13 0.87 -6.04
C GLY A 230 -4.67 -0.15 -4.98
N ARG A 231 -5.60 -0.92 -4.37
CA ARG A 231 -5.26 -1.98 -3.42
C ARG A 231 -4.64 -3.21 -4.08
N LEU A 232 -5.02 -3.54 -5.34
CA LEU A 232 -4.31 -4.55 -6.14
C LEU A 232 -2.87 -4.11 -6.41
N LEU A 233 -2.68 -2.89 -6.90
CA LEU A 233 -1.36 -2.32 -7.21
C LEU A 233 -0.44 -2.30 -5.99
N MET A 234 -0.96 -1.88 -4.84
CA MET A 234 -0.26 -1.91 -3.55
C MET A 234 0.27 -3.31 -3.22
N ASN A 235 -0.59 -4.33 -3.36
CA ASN A 235 -0.23 -5.71 -3.04
C ASN A 235 0.65 -6.36 -4.12
N TYR A 236 0.53 -5.94 -5.37
CA TYR A 236 1.45 -6.35 -6.43
C TYR A 236 2.89 -5.94 -6.11
N ILE A 237 3.10 -4.70 -5.66
CA ILE A 237 4.43 -4.22 -5.26
C ILE A 237 5.00 -5.04 -4.09
N LEU A 238 4.18 -5.28 -3.06
CA LEU A 238 4.59 -6.07 -1.90
C LEU A 238 4.97 -7.50 -2.31
N TRP A 239 4.10 -8.17 -3.07
CA TRP A 239 4.27 -9.55 -3.49
C TRP A 239 5.50 -9.76 -4.37
N ASN A 240 5.69 -8.91 -5.38
CA ASN A 240 6.85 -8.99 -6.28
C ASN A 240 8.17 -8.69 -5.58
N ALA A 241 8.14 -7.90 -4.51
CA ALA A 241 9.30 -7.65 -3.66
C ALA A 241 9.53 -8.76 -2.61
N GLY A 242 8.67 -9.79 -2.57
CA GLY A 242 8.76 -10.93 -1.65
C GLY A 242 8.29 -10.64 -0.23
N TYR A 243 7.47 -9.61 -0.04
CA TYR A 243 6.82 -9.28 1.21
C TYR A 243 5.41 -9.89 1.29
N PRO A 244 4.89 -10.24 2.48
CA PRO A 244 3.49 -10.61 2.63
C PRO A 244 2.58 -9.45 2.29
N MET A 245 1.42 -9.75 1.70
CA MET A 245 0.41 -8.76 1.31
C MET A 245 -0.29 -8.14 2.52
N LEU A 246 -0.83 -6.94 2.36
CA LEU A 246 -1.65 -6.28 3.38
C LEU A 246 -3.11 -6.19 2.92
N ILE A 247 -3.99 -6.88 3.60
CA ILE A 247 -5.44 -6.73 3.41
C ILE A 247 -5.93 -5.59 4.29
N ILE A 248 -6.53 -4.59 3.67
CA ILE A 248 -7.26 -3.53 4.37
C ILE A 248 -8.64 -4.09 4.71
N GLU A 249 -8.83 -4.48 5.97
CA GLU A 249 -10.10 -5.07 6.42
C GLU A 249 -11.23 -4.04 6.42
N TYR A 250 -12.41 -4.43 5.96
CA TYR A 250 -13.63 -3.59 5.91
C TYR A 250 -13.96 -2.93 7.24
N LYS A 251 -13.79 -3.65 8.37
CA LYS A 251 -14.00 -3.10 9.73
C LYS A 251 -13.09 -1.90 10.03
N ASN A 252 -11.95 -1.78 9.34
CA ASN A 252 -10.97 -0.69 9.51
C ASN A 252 -11.14 0.44 8.48
N ARG A 253 -12.16 0.41 7.61
CA ARG A 253 -12.35 1.36 6.51
C ARG A 253 -12.39 2.82 6.94
N LYS A 254 -12.99 3.12 8.09
CA LYS A 254 -13.06 4.50 8.62
C LYS A 254 -11.66 5.10 8.87
N SER A 255 -10.75 4.32 9.47
CA SER A 255 -9.38 4.76 9.74
C SER A 255 -8.54 4.81 8.46
N TYR A 256 -8.80 3.93 7.51
CA TYR A 256 -8.17 3.92 6.19
C TYR A 256 -8.57 5.17 5.39
N TYR A 257 -9.85 5.48 5.26
CA TYR A 257 -10.31 6.69 4.59
C TYR A 257 -9.81 7.97 5.27
N LYS A 258 -9.83 8.01 6.61
CA LYS A 258 -9.26 9.15 7.36
C LYS A 258 -7.78 9.37 7.00
N ALA A 259 -7.01 8.30 6.87
CA ALA A 259 -5.61 8.40 6.49
C ALA A 259 -5.42 8.86 5.03
N LEU A 260 -6.26 8.38 4.09
CA LEU A 260 -6.25 8.82 2.69
C LEU A 260 -6.66 10.29 2.53
N MET A 261 -7.54 10.81 3.38
CA MET A 261 -7.91 12.23 3.38
C MET A 261 -6.78 13.14 3.86
N GLY A 262 -5.84 12.61 4.65
CA GLY A 262 -4.65 13.32 5.10
C GLY A 262 -3.60 13.50 4.00
N ASN A 263 -2.38 13.87 4.40
CA ASN A 263 -1.24 13.95 3.49
C ASN A 263 -0.53 12.59 3.32
N GLU A 264 0.41 12.51 2.37
CA GLU A 264 1.16 11.29 2.04
C GLU A 264 1.93 10.73 3.25
N GLU A 265 2.52 11.61 4.07
CA GLU A 265 3.29 11.19 5.25
C GLU A 265 2.38 10.57 6.33
N ASP A 266 1.19 11.10 6.54
CA ASP A 266 0.22 10.56 7.50
C ASP A 266 -0.34 9.22 7.02
N PHE A 267 -0.60 9.08 5.72
CA PHE A 267 -0.98 7.80 5.13
C PHE A 267 0.14 6.76 5.27
N LEU A 268 1.39 7.13 4.98
CA LEU A 268 2.55 6.26 5.15
C LEU A 268 2.69 5.78 6.60
N LYS A 269 2.54 6.68 7.59
CA LYS A 269 2.55 6.31 9.02
C LYS A 269 1.42 5.34 9.37
N TYR A 270 0.22 5.58 8.86
CA TYR A 270 -0.92 4.68 9.03
C TYR A 270 -0.62 3.29 8.46
N PHE A 271 -0.15 3.24 7.21
CA PHE A 271 0.16 2.01 6.51
C PHE A 271 1.22 1.18 7.23
N LEU A 272 2.36 1.77 7.56
CA LEU A 272 3.45 1.11 8.27
C LEU A 272 2.99 0.55 9.63
N ARG A 273 2.20 1.32 10.38
CA ARG A 273 1.63 0.85 11.65
C ARG A 273 0.72 -0.37 11.46
N ARG A 274 -0.13 -0.35 10.43
CA ARG A 274 -1.01 -1.50 10.10
C ARG A 274 -0.20 -2.69 9.64
N TYR A 275 0.76 -2.49 8.76
CA TYR A 275 1.64 -3.54 8.25
C TYR A 275 2.38 -4.26 9.38
N LEU A 276 2.99 -3.51 10.28
CA LEU A 276 3.68 -4.04 11.47
C LEU A 276 2.72 -4.68 12.48
N ALA A 277 1.48 -4.19 12.61
CA ALA A 277 0.49 -4.80 13.48
C ALA A 277 0.00 -6.16 12.99
N VAL A 278 -0.08 -6.34 11.66
CA VAL A 278 -0.51 -7.60 11.02
C VAL A 278 0.64 -8.61 11.02
N HIS A 279 1.84 -8.19 10.60
CA HIS A 279 2.94 -9.10 10.32
C HIS A 279 4.03 -9.17 11.39
N GLY A 280 4.08 -8.19 12.31
CA GLY A 280 5.12 -8.11 13.35
C GLY A 280 4.83 -8.89 14.64
N LYS A 281 3.69 -9.57 14.76
CA LYS A 281 3.24 -10.19 16.03
C LYS A 281 3.78 -11.60 16.33
N LYS A 282 4.63 -12.19 15.51
CA LYS A 282 5.07 -13.59 15.69
C LYS A 282 6.11 -13.81 16.80
N GLU A 283 6.52 -12.78 17.57
CA GLU A 283 7.54 -12.93 18.64
C GLU A 283 7.00 -13.40 20.00
N LYS A 284 5.69 -13.63 20.19
CA LYS A 284 5.12 -13.94 21.52
C LYS A 284 4.66 -15.39 21.73
N LYS A 285 5.00 -16.35 20.87
CA LYS A 285 4.56 -17.76 21.06
C LYS A 285 5.69 -18.79 21.14
N THR A 286 6.86 -18.41 21.63
CA THR A 286 7.89 -19.41 22.03
C THR A 286 8.58 -18.95 23.31
N LYS A 287 7.83 -18.91 24.40
CA LYS A 287 8.34 -19.05 25.77
C LYS A 287 7.27 -19.82 26.53
N ASN A 288 7.37 -21.11 26.40
CA ASN A 288 7.10 -22.10 27.43
C ASN A 288 7.76 -23.40 27.00
#